data_c739005c8fd312ef69611338ba7cc36a
#
_entry.id   c739005c8fd312ef69611338ba7cc36a
#
_cell.length_a   1.000
_cell.length_b   1.000
_cell.length_c   1.000
_cell.angle_alpha   90.00
_cell.angle_beta   90.00
_cell.angle_gamma   90.00
#
_symmetry.space_group_name_H-M   'P 1'
#
loop_
_entity.id
_entity.type
_entity.pdbx_description
1 polymer ?
#
loop_
_entity_poly.entity_id
_entity_poly.type
_entity_poly.pdbx_seq_one_letter_code
_entity_poly.pdbx_strand_id
1 'polypeptide(L)'
;MKLDSIHIDIEKTERRKTVSIFIERNGSVKVLAPITASDDKIEAAVKAKEYQIFQKLAKWKELNQGKVKREYVNGQSFLYLGRNYRLQLTENQDVPLKISGGFFHLDKKYLPKAEKVFKDFYRAKGLQKIKERLKLIEEKFQTKPTTIKVLELQNRWASWTPKNGLNFHWKCIMAPVSVLDY
;
A
#
# COMPACT_ATOMS: atom_id res chain seq x y z
N MET A 1 -2.48 -20.93 15.44
CA MET A 1 -1.64 -20.88 16.66
C MET A 1 -1.94 -19.60 17.42
N LYS A 2 -1.87 -19.62 18.76
CA LYS A 2 -2.01 -18.41 19.58
C LYS A 2 -0.73 -18.18 20.37
N LEU A 3 -0.31 -16.92 20.46
CA LEU A 3 0.74 -16.46 21.35
C LEU A 3 0.08 -15.45 22.30
N ASP A 4 -0.16 -15.84 23.54
CA ASP A 4 -1.04 -15.12 24.47
C ASP A 4 -2.41 -14.80 23.85
N SER A 5 -2.73 -13.51 23.73
CA SER A 5 -3.96 -13.00 23.10
C SER A 5 -3.87 -12.81 21.58
N ILE A 6 -2.71 -13.07 20.97
CA ILE A 6 -2.47 -12.80 19.54
C ILE A 6 -2.77 -14.06 18.73
N HIS A 7 -3.66 -13.91 17.74
CA HIS A 7 -3.86 -14.95 16.73
C HIS A 7 -2.76 -14.88 15.68
N ILE A 8 -2.13 -16.04 15.42
CA ILE A 8 -1.05 -16.17 14.44
C ILE A 8 -1.53 -17.08 13.31
N ASP A 9 -1.56 -16.54 12.10
CA ASP A 9 -1.85 -17.30 10.90
C ASP A 9 -0.59 -18.02 10.40
N ILE A 10 -0.66 -19.35 10.26
CA ILE A 10 0.46 -20.15 9.76
C ILE A 10 0.15 -20.61 8.34
N GLU A 11 1.07 -20.32 7.43
CA GLU A 11 1.03 -20.83 6.05
C GLU A 11 2.29 -21.63 5.76
N LYS A 12 2.13 -22.93 5.43
CA LYS A 12 3.22 -23.81 5.02
C LYS A 12 3.35 -23.80 3.50
N THR A 13 4.59 -23.72 2.98
CA THR A 13 4.86 -23.63 1.54
C THR A 13 6.17 -24.32 1.16
N GLU A 14 6.20 -24.96 0.01
CA GLU A 14 7.41 -25.61 -0.54
C GLU A 14 8.50 -24.60 -0.94
N ARG A 15 8.11 -23.35 -1.20
CA ARG A 15 9.03 -22.30 -1.67
C ARG A 15 9.95 -21.77 -0.57
N ARG A 16 9.76 -22.14 0.68
CA ARG A 16 10.53 -21.66 1.83
C ARG A 16 11.42 -22.74 2.39
N LYS A 17 12.63 -22.34 2.80
CA LYS A 17 13.59 -23.17 3.52
C LYS A 17 13.66 -22.83 5.02
N THR A 18 13.14 -21.68 5.43
CA THR A 18 13.19 -21.15 6.79
C THR A 18 11.84 -20.61 7.25
N VAL A 19 11.61 -20.59 8.56
CA VAL A 19 10.45 -19.96 9.17
C VAL A 19 10.63 -18.44 9.13
N SER A 20 9.62 -17.71 8.63
CA SER A 20 9.62 -16.26 8.56
C SER A 20 8.36 -15.70 9.22
N ILE A 21 8.52 -14.71 10.09
CA ILE A 21 7.42 -14.08 10.82
C ILE A 21 7.17 -12.69 10.23
N PHE A 22 5.95 -12.43 9.81
CA PHE A 22 5.50 -11.17 9.24
C PHE A 22 4.49 -10.52 10.21
N ILE A 23 4.73 -9.27 10.53
CA ILE A 23 3.85 -8.48 11.37
C ILE A 23 3.32 -7.35 10.50
N GLU A 24 2.04 -7.46 10.15
CA GLU A 24 1.37 -6.53 9.26
C GLU A 24 1.02 -5.22 10.01
N ARG A 25 0.85 -4.15 9.25
CA ARG A 25 0.50 -2.83 9.82
C ARG A 25 -0.87 -2.79 10.50
N ASN A 26 -1.77 -3.69 10.15
CA ASN A 26 -3.08 -3.84 10.79
C ASN A 26 -3.03 -4.58 12.13
N GLY A 27 -1.84 -5.06 12.54
CA GLY A 27 -1.62 -5.83 13.76
C GLY A 27 -1.80 -7.34 13.59
N SER A 28 -2.06 -7.86 12.38
CA SER A 28 -2.07 -9.30 12.15
C SER A 28 -0.64 -9.86 12.11
N VAL A 29 -0.46 -11.07 12.63
CA VAL A 29 0.81 -11.80 12.62
C VAL A 29 0.67 -13.03 11.74
N LYS A 30 1.54 -13.15 10.73
CA LYS A 30 1.56 -14.27 9.80
C LYS A 30 2.92 -14.95 9.83
N VAL A 31 2.92 -16.28 9.90
CA VAL A 31 4.12 -17.12 9.84
C VAL A 31 4.11 -17.90 8.53
N LEU A 32 5.19 -17.76 7.76
CA LEU A 32 5.44 -18.60 6.59
C LEU A 32 6.51 -19.61 6.95
N ALA A 33 6.21 -20.89 6.81
CA ALA A 33 7.10 -21.99 7.15
C ALA A 33 7.27 -22.97 5.98
N PRO A 34 8.39 -23.73 5.93
CA PRO A 34 8.52 -24.87 5.03
C PRO A 34 7.46 -25.94 5.33
N ILE A 35 7.00 -26.68 4.33
CA ILE A 35 6.08 -27.82 4.53
C ILE A 35 6.69 -28.85 5.49
N THR A 36 8.00 -29.03 5.45
CA THR A 36 8.76 -29.98 6.29
C THR A 36 8.91 -29.54 7.75
N ALA A 37 8.55 -28.31 8.09
CA ALA A 37 8.69 -27.81 9.45
C ALA A 37 7.58 -28.39 10.35
N SER A 38 7.96 -29.03 11.48
CA SER A 38 7.02 -29.45 12.51
C SER A 38 6.42 -28.25 13.22
N ASP A 39 5.23 -28.43 13.77
CA ASP A 39 4.52 -27.36 14.51
C ASP A 39 5.32 -26.90 15.74
N ASP A 40 6.02 -27.83 16.42
CA ASP A 40 6.90 -27.52 17.56
C ASP A 40 8.05 -26.60 17.15
N LYS A 41 8.67 -26.82 15.97
CA LYS A 41 9.71 -25.94 15.46
C LYS A 41 9.21 -24.55 15.10
N ILE A 42 7.99 -24.49 14.58
CA ILE A 42 7.35 -23.20 14.26
C ILE A 42 7.03 -22.45 15.57
N GLU A 43 6.48 -23.16 16.56
CA GLU A 43 6.17 -22.58 17.87
C GLU A 43 7.42 -22.09 18.59
N ALA A 44 8.49 -22.88 18.61
CA ALA A 44 9.78 -22.49 19.17
C ALA A 44 10.35 -21.23 18.49
N ALA A 45 10.26 -21.14 17.16
CA ALA A 45 10.71 -19.98 16.41
C ALA A 45 9.88 -18.73 16.72
N VAL A 46 8.57 -18.87 16.93
CA VAL A 46 7.69 -17.76 17.31
C VAL A 46 7.99 -17.31 18.74
N LYS A 47 8.12 -18.22 19.69
CA LYS A 47 8.48 -17.93 21.09
C LYS A 47 9.84 -17.22 21.18
N ALA A 48 10.84 -17.68 20.43
CA ALA A 48 12.16 -17.04 20.39
C ALA A 48 12.11 -15.57 19.88
N LYS A 49 11.05 -15.19 19.17
CA LYS A 49 10.83 -13.83 18.61
C LYS A 49 9.71 -13.06 19.31
N GLU A 50 9.15 -13.60 20.36
CA GLU A 50 8.00 -13.06 21.09
C GLU A 50 8.17 -11.58 21.43
N TYR A 51 9.27 -11.21 22.08
CA TYR A 51 9.55 -9.82 22.43
C TYR A 51 9.54 -8.89 21.21
N GLN A 52 10.16 -9.32 20.10
CA GLN A 52 10.19 -8.53 18.86
C GLN A 52 8.82 -8.40 18.21
N ILE A 53 7.97 -9.42 18.34
CA ILE A 53 6.59 -9.40 17.87
C ILE A 53 5.80 -8.36 18.65
N PHE A 54 5.84 -8.40 20.00
CA PHE A 54 5.13 -7.44 20.85
C PHE A 54 5.63 -6.01 20.65
N GLN A 55 6.94 -5.80 20.56
CA GLN A 55 7.51 -4.47 20.25
C GLN A 55 6.97 -3.90 18.94
N LYS A 56 6.95 -4.70 17.87
CA LYS A 56 6.44 -4.24 16.58
C LYS A 56 4.93 -3.98 16.60
N LEU A 57 4.16 -4.82 17.28
CA LEU A 57 2.72 -4.64 17.45
C LEU A 57 2.41 -3.35 18.23
N ALA A 58 3.14 -3.09 19.32
CA ALA A 58 3.01 -1.85 20.08
C ALA A 58 3.31 -0.62 19.22
N LYS A 59 4.42 -0.65 18.46
CA LYS A 59 4.77 0.41 17.52
C LYS A 59 3.71 0.62 16.44
N TRP A 60 3.14 -0.45 15.87
CA TRP A 60 2.06 -0.33 14.90
C TRP A 60 0.77 0.20 15.51
N LYS A 61 0.47 -0.18 16.77
CA LYS A 61 -0.68 0.35 17.51
C LYS A 61 -0.53 1.87 17.71
N GLU A 62 0.63 2.33 18.16
CA GLU A 62 0.96 3.74 18.32
C GLU A 62 0.84 4.51 17.00
N LEU A 63 1.50 4.04 15.93
CA LEU A 63 1.44 4.66 14.60
C LEU A 63 0.02 4.66 13.98
N ASN A 64 -0.82 3.70 14.37
CA ASN A 64 -2.20 3.61 13.89
C ASN A 64 -3.18 4.48 14.70
N GLN A 65 -2.84 4.87 15.95
CA GLN A 65 -3.69 5.74 16.76
C GLN A 65 -3.92 7.11 16.08
N GLY A 66 -2.94 7.59 15.33
CA GLY A 66 -3.06 8.84 14.55
C GLY A 66 -3.73 8.69 13.18
N LYS A 67 -4.25 7.52 12.81
CA LYS A 67 -4.99 7.34 11.55
C LYS A 67 -6.34 8.04 11.61
N VAL A 68 -6.37 9.28 11.17
CA VAL A 68 -7.64 10.00 10.94
C VAL A 68 -8.40 9.26 9.84
N LYS A 69 -9.60 8.78 10.18
CA LYS A 69 -10.55 8.25 9.18
C LYS A 69 -10.88 9.41 8.23
N ARG A 70 -10.51 9.26 6.97
CA ARG A 70 -10.76 10.30 5.98
C ARG A 70 -12.26 10.41 5.74
N GLU A 71 -12.77 11.62 5.88
CA GLU A 71 -14.12 11.95 5.51
C GLU A 71 -14.12 12.52 4.09
N TYR A 72 -15.15 12.19 3.32
CA TYR A 72 -15.28 12.69 1.95
C TYR A 72 -16.31 13.82 1.92
N VAL A 73 -15.95 14.94 2.58
CA VAL A 73 -16.79 16.13 2.71
C VAL A 73 -16.16 17.33 2.00
N ASN A 74 -16.98 18.34 1.69
CA ASN A 74 -16.49 19.57 1.08
C ASN A 74 -15.39 20.21 1.92
N GLY A 75 -14.31 20.67 1.26
CA GLY A 75 -13.17 21.30 1.91
C GLY A 75 -12.10 20.32 2.43
N GLN A 76 -12.38 19.01 2.55
CA GLN A 76 -11.38 18.02 2.94
C GLN A 76 -10.22 18.00 1.94
N SER A 77 -8.98 18.01 2.45
CA SER A 77 -7.78 18.04 1.61
C SER A 77 -7.28 16.66 1.25
N PHE A 78 -6.88 16.50 -0.01
CA PHE A 78 -6.28 15.29 -0.58
C PHE A 78 -5.00 15.63 -1.31
N LEU A 79 -3.95 14.86 -1.08
CA LEU A 79 -2.66 15.02 -1.74
C LEU A 79 -2.69 14.42 -3.15
N TYR A 80 -2.12 15.15 -4.11
CA TYR A 80 -1.81 14.66 -5.46
C TYR A 80 -0.53 15.32 -5.97
N LEU A 81 0.49 14.55 -6.32
CA LEU A 81 1.81 15.01 -6.76
C LEU A 81 2.44 16.07 -5.84
N GLY A 82 2.34 15.84 -4.52
CA GLY A 82 2.90 16.71 -3.49
C GLY A 82 2.08 17.99 -3.20
N ARG A 83 0.96 18.20 -3.87
CA ARG A 83 0.06 19.35 -3.66
C ARG A 83 -1.21 18.93 -2.96
N ASN A 84 -1.75 19.82 -2.12
CA ASN A 84 -3.06 19.65 -1.51
C ASN A 84 -4.16 20.21 -2.41
N TYR A 85 -5.17 19.39 -2.65
CA TYR A 85 -6.39 19.77 -3.37
C TYR A 85 -7.58 19.58 -2.45
N ARG A 86 -8.45 20.58 -2.35
CA ARG A 86 -9.68 20.49 -1.57
C ARG A 86 -10.76 19.73 -2.33
N LEU A 87 -11.55 18.94 -1.63
CA LEU A 87 -12.69 18.24 -2.21
C LEU A 87 -13.87 19.19 -2.40
N GLN A 88 -14.50 19.09 -3.53
CA GLN A 88 -15.83 19.67 -3.82
C GLN A 88 -16.76 18.55 -4.28
N LEU A 89 -17.89 18.43 -3.63
CA LEU A 89 -18.96 17.55 -4.05
C LEU A 89 -19.78 18.25 -5.12
N THR A 90 -19.90 17.60 -6.28
CA THR A 90 -20.59 18.12 -7.47
C THR A 90 -21.73 17.19 -7.86
N GLU A 91 -22.54 17.62 -8.78
CA GLU A 91 -23.64 16.84 -9.35
C GLU A 91 -23.50 16.76 -10.87
N ASN A 92 -23.97 15.67 -11.45
CA ASN A 92 -24.07 15.50 -12.92
C ASN A 92 -22.74 15.67 -13.68
N GLN A 93 -21.60 15.13 -13.10
CA GLN A 93 -20.37 15.10 -13.89
C GLN A 93 -20.26 13.80 -14.73
N ASP A 94 -19.52 13.92 -15.85
CA ASP A 94 -19.29 12.81 -16.77
C ASP A 94 -18.43 11.69 -16.18
N VAL A 95 -17.58 12.02 -15.20
CA VAL A 95 -16.65 11.08 -14.55
C VAL A 95 -16.81 11.10 -13.03
N PRO A 96 -16.59 9.98 -12.32
CA PRO A 96 -16.79 9.92 -10.87
C PRO A 96 -15.96 10.93 -10.08
N LEU A 97 -14.70 11.13 -10.50
CA LEU A 97 -13.73 12.00 -9.83
C LEU A 97 -12.82 12.67 -10.86
N LYS A 98 -12.61 13.97 -10.75
CA LYS A 98 -11.66 14.73 -11.56
C LYS A 98 -10.94 15.77 -10.74
N ILE A 99 -9.79 16.25 -11.24
CA ILE A 99 -9.09 17.44 -10.72
C ILE A 99 -9.28 18.57 -11.73
N SER A 100 -9.77 19.70 -11.27
CA SER A 100 -9.92 20.91 -12.05
C SER A 100 -9.90 22.13 -11.14
N GLY A 101 -9.33 23.26 -11.60
CA GLY A 101 -9.31 24.52 -10.86
C GLY A 101 -8.67 24.44 -9.46
N GLY A 102 -7.78 23.48 -9.21
CA GLY A 102 -7.16 23.30 -7.88
C GLY A 102 -8.00 22.48 -6.89
N PHE A 103 -9.07 21.83 -7.36
CA PHE A 103 -9.96 21.02 -6.54
C PHE A 103 -10.10 19.62 -7.09
N PHE A 104 -10.38 18.68 -6.17
CA PHE A 104 -10.99 17.41 -6.51
C PHE A 104 -12.51 17.59 -6.61
N HIS A 105 -13.11 17.20 -7.71
CA HIS A 105 -14.56 17.20 -7.89
C HIS A 105 -15.06 15.77 -7.86
N LEU A 106 -15.80 15.40 -6.83
CA LEU A 106 -16.46 14.09 -6.67
C LEU A 106 -17.94 14.24 -6.92
N ASP A 107 -18.48 13.47 -7.85
CA ASP A 107 -19.94 13.43 -8.04
C ASP A 107 -20.61 12.77 -6.81
N LYS A 108 -21.62 13.44 -6.24
CA LYS A 108 -22.32 13.02 -5.02
C LYS A 108 -22.87 11.59 -5.09
N LYS A 109 -23.26 11.11 -6.27
CA LYS A 109 -23.76 9.75 -6.45
C LYS A 109 -22.72 8.66 -6.11
N TYR A 110 -21.43 9.01 -6.15
CA TYR A 110 -20.35 8.10 -5.79
C TYR A 110 -19.85 8.23 -4.35
N LEU A 111 -20.44 9.13 -3.55
CA LEU A 111 -20.05 9.35 -2.16
C LEU A 111 -20.01 8.07 -1.31
N PRO A 112 -21.00 7.13 -1.42
CA PRO A 112 -20.95 5.87 -0.67
C PRO A 112 -19.76 4.98 -1.02
N LYS A 113 -19.13 5.19 -2.19
CA LYS A 113 -17.97 4.45 -2.70
C LYS A 113 -16.75 5.36 -2.89
N ALA A 114 -16.70 6.51 -2.23
CA ALA A 114 -15.69 7.54 -2.44
C ALA A 114 -14.26 7.00 -2.27
N GLU A 115 -13.99 6.17 -1.25
CA GLU A 115 -12.67 5.57 -1.04
C GLU A 115 -12.21 4.77 -2.26
N LYS A 116 -13.10 3.92 -2.81
CA LYS A 116 -12.81 3.14 -4.02
C LYS A 116 -12.55 4.04 -5.21
N VAL A 117 -13.38 5.07 -5.41
CA VAL A 117 -13.27 6.03 -6.52
C VAL A 117 -11.94 6.78 -6.46
N PHE A 118 -11.53 7.26 -5.29
CA PHE A 118 -10.22 7.89 -5.11
C PHE A 118 -9.07 6.91 -5.37
N LYS A 119 -9.17 5.68 -4.87
CA LYS A 119 -8.16 4.64 -5.11
C LYS A 119 -8.00 4.35 -6.60
N ASP A 120 -9.10 4.19 -7.32
CA ASP A 120 -9.11 3.92 -8.76
C ASP A 120 -8.54 5.12 -9.56
N PHE A 121 -8.90 6.35 -9.17
CA PHE A 121 -8.34 7.58 -9.74
C PHE A 121 -6.81 7.64 -9.54
N TYR A 122 -6.33 7.42 -8.30
CA TYR A 122 -4.90 7.43 -8.02
C TYR A 122 -4.15 6.33 -8.76
N ARG A 123 -4.75 5.15 -8.95
CA ARG A 123 -4.15 4.07 -9.74
C ARG A 123 -4.03 4.46 -11.21
N ALA A 124 -5.09 4.99 -11.81
CA ALA A 124 -5.10 5.37 -13.22
C ALA A 124 -4.12 6.53 -13.49
N LYS A 125 -4.23 7.63 -12.73
CA LYS A 125 -3.35 8.80 -12.86
C LYS A 125 -1.92 8.49 -12.46
N GLY A 126 -1.72 7.64 -11.44
CA GLY A 126 -0.41 7.16 -11.02
C GLY A 126 0.28 6.36 -12.12
N LEU A 127 -0.42 5.43 -12.75
CA LEU A 127 0.13 4.65 -13.85
C LEU A 127 0.58 5.55 -15.02
N GLN A 128 -0.27 6.51 -15.38
CA GLN A 128 0.06 7.49 -16.43
C GLN A 128 1.32 8.28 -16.06
N LYS A 129 1.33 8.89 -14.87
CA LYS A 129 2.44 9.75 -14.42
C LYS A 129 3.75 8.97 -14.26
N ILE A 130 3.71 7.77 -13.69
CA ILE A 130 4.90 6.92 -13.54
C ILE A 130 5.47 6.55 -14.91
N LYS A 131 4.64 6.20 -15.90
CA LYS A 131 5.10 5.95 -17.27
C LYS A 131 5.75 7.17 -17.91
N GLU A 132 5.18 8.37 -17.72
CA GLU A 132 5.78 9.63 -18.20
C GLU A 132 7.15 9.88 -17.55
N ARG A 133 7.26 9.69 -16.23
CA ARG A 133 8.52 9.90 -15.51
C ARG A 133 9.59 8.89 -15.89
N LEU A 134 9.20 7.62 -16.00
CA LEU A 134 10.14 6.57 -16.42
C LEU A 134 10.77 6.84 -17.79
N LYS A 135 10.00 7.37 -18.74
CA LYS A 135 10.55 7.76 -20.04
C LYS A 135 11.66 8.82 -19.93
N LEU A 136 11.55 9.77 -18.98
CA LEU A 136 12.52 10.84 -18.79
C LEU A 136 13.83 10.36 -18.13
N ILE A 137 13.77 9.23 -17.41
CA ILE A 137 14.92 8.67 -16.70
C ILE A 137 15.35 7.31 -17.25
N GLU A 138 14.76 6.89 -18.37
CA GLU A 138 14.96 5.58 -18.99
C GLU A 138 16.43 5.26 -19.26
N GLU A 139 17.21 6.26 -19.66
CA GLU A 139 18.64 6.12 -19.94
C GLU A 139 19.48 5.75 -18.71
N LYS A 140 18.96 6.01 -17.51
CA LYS A 140 19.63 5.68 -16.24
C LYS A 140 19.43 4.21 -15.82
N PHE A 141 18.52 3.49 -16.48
CA PHE A 141 18.24 2.09 -16.15
C PHE A 141 19.06 1.15 -17.01
N GLN A 142 19.77 0.23 -16.37
CA GLN A 142 20.45 -0.87 -17.07
C GLN A 142 19.46 -1.83 -17.74
N THR A 143 18.27 -1.97 -17.19
CA THR A 143 17.22 -2.87 -17.69
C THR A 143 15.88 -2.17 -17.69
N LYS A 144 15.20 -2.18 -18.84
CA LYS A 144 13.86 -1.57 -18.96
C LYS A 144 12.79 -2.47 -18.33
N PRO A 145 11.82 -1.89 -17.59
CA PRO A 145 10.73 -2.66 -17.05
C PRO A 145 9.81 -3.17 -18.16
N THR A 146 9.50 -4.47 -18.17
CA THR A 146 8.58 -5.10 -19.12
C THR A 146 7.13 -4.74 -18.84
N THR A 147 6.78 -4.54 -17.57
CA THR A 147 5.43 -4.18 -17.12
C THR A 147 5.50 -3.17 -15.99
N ILE A 148 4.55 -2.23 -15.97
CA ILE A 148 4.39 -1.25 -14.90
C ILE A 148 2.99 -1.38 -14.36
N LYS A 149 2.85 -1.57 -13.05
CA LYS A 149 1.55 -1.69 -12.37
C LYS A 149 1.48 -0.79 -11.15
N VAL A 150 0.30 -0.22 -10.91
CA VAL A 150 0.00 0.52 -9.68
C VAL A 150 -1.02 -0.29 -8.89
N LEU A 151 -0.60 -0.80 -7.75
CA LEU A 151 -1.30 -1.80 -6.95
C LEU A 151 -1.49 -1.32 -5.50
N GLU A 152 -2.20 -2.10 -4.71
CA GLU A 152 -2.18 -1.98 -3.26
C GLU A 152 -1.13 -2.95 -2.70
N LEU A 153 0.07 -2.42 -2.47
CA LEU A 153 1.16 -3.19 -1.86
C LEU A 153 1.06 -3.05 -0.34
N GLN A 154 1.26 -4.13 0.41
CA GLN A 154 1.07 -4.10 1.87
C GLN A 154 2.24 -3.41 2.60
N ASN A 155 3.47 -3.82 2.32
CA ASN A 155 4.65 -3.46 3.13
C ASN A 155 5.77 -2.75 2.35
N ARG A 156 5.47 -2.23 1.17
CA ARG A 156 6.46 -1.56 0.32
C ARG A 156 5.82 -0.50 -0.57
N TRP A 157 6.61 0.51 -0.93
CA TRP A 157 6.19 1.56 -1.86
C TRP A 157 6.32 1.14 -3.31
N ALA A 158 7.38 0.39 -3.62
CA ALA A 158 7.62 -0.17 -4.93
C ALA A 158 8.27 -1.54 -4.83
N SER A 159 8.24 -2.30 -5.92
CA SER A 159 8.99 -3.57 -6.05
C SER A 159 9.34 -3.86 -7.50
N TRP A 160 10.56 -4.35 -7.72
CA TRP A 160 10.99 -4.94 -8.96
C TRP A 160 10.78 -6.45 -8.89
N THR A 161 10.18 -7.03 -9.93
CA THR A 161 9.95 -8.47 -9.99
C THR A 161 11.06 -9.19 -10.75
N PRO A 162 11.30 -10.50 -10.52
CA PRO A 162 12.29 -11.26 -11.30
C PRO A 162 12.02 -11.29 -12.81
N LYS A 163 10.79 -10.98 -13.25
CA LYS A 163 10.40 -10.88 -14.65
C LYS A 163 10.47 -9.43 -15.18
N ASN A 164 11.28 -8.58 -14.58
CA ASN A 164 11.42 -7.17 -14.93
C ASN A 164 10.12 -6.37 -14.89
N GLY A 165 9.18 -6.76 -14.03
CA GLY A 165 7.96 -5.96 -13.78
C GLY A 165 8.19 -4.98 -12.63
N LEU A 166 7.74 -3.74 -12.79
CA LEU A 166 7.81 -2.69 -11.79
C LEU A 166 6.42 -2.42 -11.21
N ASN A 167 6.29 -2.59 -9.90
CA ASN A 167 5.04 -2.36 -9.20
C ASN A 167 5.20 -1.18 -8.24
N PHE A 168 4.20 -0.29 -8.20
CA PHE A 168 4.12 0.82 -7.27
C PHE A 168 2.88 0.72 -6.40
N HIS A 169 3.00 1.15 -5.15
CA HIS A 169 1.83 1.36 -4.31
C HIS A 169 1.09 2.62 -4.79
N TRP A 170 -0.24 2.57 -4.89
CA TRP A 170 -1.05 3.68 -5.40
C TRP A 170 -0.88 5.01 -4.65
N LYS A 171 -0.49 4.95 -3.36
CA LYS A 171 -0.21 6.18 -2.57
C LYS A 171 1.07 6.90 -2.99
N CYS A 172 1.96 6.29 -3.79
CA CYS A 172 3.15 6.97 -4.30
C CYS A 172 2.79 8.25 -5.06
N ILE A 173 1.65 8.27 -5.75
CA ILE A 173 1.20 9.44 -6.51
C ILE A 173 0.81 10.64 -5.64
N MET A 174 0.67 10.45 -4.32
CA MET A 174 0.46 11.54 -3.38
C MET A 174 1.74 12.31 -3.08
N ALA A 175 2.90 11.68 -3.26
CA ALA A 175 4.20 12.28 -3.05
C ALA A 175 4.58 13.30 -4.15
N PRO A 176 5.48 14.24 -3.87
CA PRO A 176 6.07 15.09 -4.89
C PRO A 176 6.71 14.30 -6.02
N VAL A 177 6.75 14.89 -7.23
CA VAL A 177 7.33 14.22 -8.41
C VAL A 177 8.79 13.84 -8.19
N SER A 178 9.57 14.66 -7.48
CA SER A 178 10.96 14.36 -7.12
C SER A 178 11.12 13.07 -6.31
N VAL A 179 10.13 12.74 -5.48
CA VAL A 179 10.11 11.48 -4.71
C VAL A 179 9.72 10.29 -5.58
N LEU A 180 8.91 10.51 -6.63
CA LEU A 180 8.60 9.47 -7.61
C LEU A 180 9.81 9.10 -8.49
N ASP A 181 10.71 10.05 -8.71
CA ASP A 181 11.91 9.89 -9.55
C ASP A 181 13.05 9.21 -8.81
N TYR A 182 13.05 9.25 -7.48
CA TYR A 182 14.04 8.61 -6.60
C TYR A 182 13.82 7.10 -6.53
#